data_da167d73c5b7ad5a8d7abafa06be4f92
#
_entry.id   da167d73c5b7ad5a8d7abafa06be4f92
#
_cell.length_a   1.000
_cell.length_b   1.000
_cell.length_c   1.000
_cell.angle_alpha   90.00
_cell.angle_beta   90.00
_cell.angle_gamma   90.00
#
_symmetry.space_group_name_H-M   'P 1'
#
loop_
_entity.id
_entity.type
_entity.pdbx_description
1 polymer ?
#
loop_
_entity_poly.entity_id
_entity_poly.type
_entity_poly.pdbx_seq_one_letter_code
_entity_poly.pdbx_strand_id
1 'polypeptide(L)'
;MRILVYGAGVLGCELAHVLMQNKKNVVTLLARGEWKEMIDQKGLVIRHWVQRRTTTERIKTVDTLAPDDYYDLVFVVVQAGQLPDVLPVLKANKSQYFVFVGNNPQAKQVLEFMQRPADKIAFGFQGTAGRREHDHVV
;
A
#
# COMPACT_ATOMS: atom_id res chain seq x y z
N MET A 1 12.86 9.02 1.36
CA MET A 1 12.45 7.74 1.99
C MET A 1 11.90 6.82 0.92
N ARG A 2 12.34 5.59 0.93
CA ARG A 2 11.81 4.55 0.03
C ARG A 2 10.62 3.87 0.70
N ILE A 3 9.46 4.00 0.09
CA ILE A 3 8.20 3.53 0.66
C ILE A 3 7.54 2.53 -0.28
N LEU A 4 7.10 1.41 0.26
CA LEU A 4 6.22 0.48 -0.44
C LEU A 4 4.79 0.63 0.10
N VAL A 5 3.84 0.76 -0.79
CA VAL A 5 2.42 0.60 -0.47
C VAL A 5 2.01 -0.80 -0.95
N TYR A 6 1.82 -1.69 -0.01
CA TYR A 6 1.44 -3.08 -0.28
C TYR A 6 -0.09 -3.18 -0.36
N GLY A 7 -0.60 -3.15 -1.56
CA GLY A 7 -2.03 -3.21 -1.84
C GLY A 7 -2.51 -2.01 -2.64
N ALA A 8 -3.01 -2.26 -3.83
CA ALA A 8 -3.43 -1.23 -4.79
C ALA A 8 -4.96 -1.13 -4.90
N GLY A 9 -5.64 -1.31 -3.79
CA GLY A 9 -7.06 -0.99 -3.68
C GLY A 9 -7.29 0.52 -3.58
N VAL A 10 -8.49 0.91 -3.24
CA VAL A 10 -8.85 2.34 -3.12
C VAL A 10 -7.97 3.06 -2.12
N LEU A 11 -7.85 2.51 -0.91
CA LEU A 11 -7.07 3.14 0.16
C LEU A 11 -5.58 3.16 -0.15
N GLY A 12 -5.05 2.08 -0.73
CA GLY A 12 -3.64 2.01 -1.11
C GLY A 12 -3.27 3.00 -2.20
N CYS A 13 -4.11 3.13 -3.22
CA CYS A 13 -3.90 4.10 -4.30
C CYS A 13 -3.95 5.54 -3.77
N GLU A 14 -4.91 5.86 -2.92
CA GLU A 14 -5.03 7.19 -2.31
C GLU A 14 -3.81 7.50 -1.44
N LEU A 15 -3.40 6.55 -0.62
CA LEU A 15 -2.22 6.70 0.23
C LEU A 15 -0.97 6.93 -0.61
N ALA A 16 -0.78 6.15 -1.67
CA ALA A 16 0.36 6.32 -2.58
C ALA A 16 0.38 7.72 -3.21
N HIS A 17 -0.78 8.20 -3.64
CA HIS A 17 -0.92 9.56 -4.18
C HIS A 17 -0.48 10.61 -3.15
N VAL A 18 -0.98 10.52 -1.94
CA VAL A 18 -0.63 11.48 -0.87
C VAL A 18 0.86 11.44 -0.56
N LEU A 19 1.44 10.25 -0.44
CA LEU A 19 2.87 10.10 -0.15
C LEU A 19 3.76 10.68 -1.25
N MET A 20 3.32 10.59 -2.51
CA MET A 20 4.05 11.12 -3.66
C MET A 20 4.09 12.66 -3.70
N GLN A 21 3.22 13.34 -2.96
CA GLN A 21 3.22 14.80 -2.89
C GLN A 21 4.51 15.32 -2.24
N ASN A 22 5.12 14.56 -1.37
CA ASN A 22 6.46 14.87 -0.87
C ASN A 22 7.49 14.29 -1.83
N LYS A 23 8.15 15.16 -2.58
CA LYS A 23 9.13 14.76 -3.62
C LYS A 23 10.38 14.07 -3.07
N LYS A 24 10.59 14.08 -1.77
CA LYS A 24 11.67 13.31 -1.12
C LYS A 24 11.33 11.83 -0.99
N ASN A 25 10.07 11.47 -1.15
CA ASN A 25 9.65 10.07 -1.11
C ASN A 25 9.79 9.41 -2.49
N VAL A 26 10.30 8.19 -2.49
CA VAL A 26 10.26 7.29 -3.63
C VAL A 26 9.23 6.21 -3.32
N VAL A 27 8.05 6.30 -3.93
CA VAL A 27 6.90 5.45 -3.62
C VAL A 27 6.78 4.37 -4.68
N THR A 28 6.68 3.12 -4.23
CA THR A 28 6.39 1.96 -5.05
C THR A 28 5.04 1.38 -4.62
N LEU A 29 4.21 1.02 -5.58
CA LEU A 29 2.89 0.44 -5.33
C LEU A 29 2.90 -1.03 -5.74
N LEU A 30 2.50 -1.91 -4.83
CA LEU A 30 2.34 -3.32 -5.16
C LEU A 30 0.94 -3.55 -5.69
N ALA A 31 0.87 -3.94 -6.96
CA ALA A 31 -0.37 -4.21 -7.68
C ALA A 31 -0.22 -5.48 -8.49
N ARG A 32 -1.33 -6.08 -8.91
CA ARG A 32 -1.33 -7.37 -9.63
C ARG A 32 -2.24 -7.35 -10.83
N GLY A 33 -1.93 -8.23 -11.79
CA GLY A 33 -2.77 -8.53 -12.95
C GLY A 33 -3.07 -7.33 -13.82
N GLU A 34 -4.27 -7.28 -14.34
CA GLU A 34 -4.73 -6.22 -15.25
C GLU A 34 -4.67 -4.83 -14.62
N TRP A 35 -4.92 -4.74 -13.32
CA TRP A 35 -4.86 -3.46 -12.60
C TRP A 35 -3.44 -2.90 -12.59
N LYS A 36 -2.44 -3.75 -12.37
CA LYS A 36 -1.04 -3.35 -12.48
C LYS A 36 -0.69 -2.87 -13.88
N GLU A 37 -1.10 -3.64 -14.89
CA GLU A 37 -0.87 -3.27 -16.29
C GLU A 37 -1.51 -1.93 -16.62
N MET A 38 -2.72 -1.69 -16.14
CA MET A 38 -3.42 -0.43 -16.35
C MET A 38 -2.67 0.75 -15.74
N ILE A 39 -2.15 0.59 -14.51
CA ILE A 39 -1.35 1.62 -13.84
C ILE A 39 -0.05 1.86 -14.60
N ASP A 40 0.62 0.80 -15.07
CA ASP A 40 1.87 0.91 -15.81
C ASP A 40 1.68 1.67 -17.14
N GLN A 41 0.55 1.46 -17.80
CA GLN A 41 0.25 2.08 -19.08
C GLN A 41 -0.25 3.52 -18.93
N LYS A 42 -1.22 3.75 -18.06
CA LYS A 42 -1.93 5.02 -17.92
C LYS A 42 -1.48 5.88 -16.74
N GLY A 43 -0.74 5.31 -15.81
CA GLY A 43 -0.42 5.94 -14.55
C GLY A 43 -1.47 5.68 -13.49
N LEU A 44 -1.21 6.17 -12.29
CA LEU A 44 -2.18 6.13 -11.19
C LEU A 44 -3.17 7.27 -11.39
N VAL A 45 -4.38 6.94 -11.79
CA VAL A 45 -5.44 7.90 -12.07
C VAL A 45 -6.42 7.91 -10.91
N ILE A 46 -6.56 9.06 -10.27
CA ILE A 46 -7.51 9.26 -9.18
C ILE A 46 -8.44 10.40 -9.54
N ARG A 47 -9.73 10.10 -9.51
CA ARG A 47 -10.78 11.09 -9.71
C ARG A 47 -11.24 11.59 -8.35
N HIS A 48 -10.85 12.83 -8.01
CA HIS A 48 -11.20 13.46 -6.75
C HIS A 48 -12.59 14.06 -6.85
N TRP A 49 -13.58 13.36 -6.30
CA TRP A 49 -14.98 13.74 -6.44
C TRP A 49 -15.30 15.10 -5.84
N VAL A 50 -14.84 15.32 -4.61
CA VAL A 50 -15.15 16.58 -3.89
C VAL A 50 -14.47 17.78 -4.56
N GLN A 51 -13.21 17.64 -4.92
CA GLN A 51 -12.41 18.67 -5.57
C GLN A 51 -12.69 18.81 -7.06
N ARG A 52 -13.49 17.91 -7.63
CA ARG A 52 -13.84 17.88 -9.05
C ARG A 52 -12.63 17.93 -9.99
N ARG A 53 -11.59 17.20 -9.62
CA ARG A 53 -10.37 17.10 -10.43
C ARG A 53 -9.94 15.65 -10.58
N THR A 54 -9.17 15.39 -11.63
CA THR A 54 -8.53 14.09 -11.86
C THR A 54 -7.04 14.28 -11.84
N THR A 55 -6.33 13.46 -11.08
CA THR A 55 -4.88 13.43 -11.07
C THR A 55 -4.37 12.16 -11.75
N THR A 56 -3.29 12.30 -12.50
CA THR A 56 -2.61 11.16 -13.14
C THR A 56 -1.14 11.27 -12.82
N GLU A 57 -0.60 10.24 -12.19
CA GLU A 57 0.78 10.21 -11.75
C GLU A 57 1.47 8.94 -12.20
N ARG A 58 2.72 9.05 -12.65
CA ARG A 58 3.55 7.89 -12.93
C ARG A 58 4.09 7.37 -11.61
N ILE A 59 3.86 6.08 -11.37
CA ILE A 59 4.32 5.43 -10.15
C ILE A 59 4.98 4.09 -10.53
N LYS A 60 6.06 3.77 -9.81
CA LYS A 60 6.67 2.46 -9.95
C LYS A 60 5.76 1.40 -9.34
N THR A 61 5.53 0.31 -10.06
CA THR A 61 4.75 -0.82 -9.57
C THR A 61 5.60 -2.08 -9.50
N VAL A 62 5.27 -2.93 -8.54
CA VAL A 62 5.78 -4.29 -8.43
C VAL A 62 4.61 -5.23 -8.17
N ASP A 63 4.74 -6.49 -8.51
CA ASP A 63 3.69 -7.50 -8.26
C ASP A 63 4.04 -8.45 -7.13
N THR A 64 5.26 -8.42 -6.65
CA THR A 64 5.75 -9.26 -5.56
C THR A 64 6.67 -8.47 -4.64
N LEU A 65 6.79 -8.93 -3.40
CA LEU A 65 7.78 -8.45 -2.44
C LEU A 65 8.73 -9.60 -2.12
N ALA A 66 9.94 -9.54 -2.67
CA ALA A 66 10.97 -10.55 -2.39
C ALA A 66 11.58 -10.33 -1.01
N PRO A 67 12.13 -11.38 -0.36
CA PRO A 67 12.75 -11.23 0.96
C PRO A 67 13.85 -10.17 1.02
N ASP A 68 14.60 -10.01 -0.06
CA ASP A 68 15.72 -9.06 -0.12
C ASP A 68 15.34 -7.66 -0.57
N ASP A 69 14.10 -7.43 -0.98
CA ASP A 69 13.64 -6.10 -1.32
C ASP A 69 13.55 -5.25 -0.06
N TYR A 70 14.27 -4.14 -0.04
CA TYR A 70 14.32 -3.28 1.13
C TYR A 70 13.62 -1.95 0.88
N TYR A 71 12.70 -1.61 1.78
CA TYR A 71 12.06 -0.31 1.86
C TYR A 71 12.26 0.26 3.25
N ASP A 72 12.38 1.57 3.36
CA ASP A 72 12.45 2.23 4.66
C ASP A 72 11.17 2.05 5.45
N LEU A 73 10.03 2.01 4.74
CA LEU A 73 8.71 1.90 5.32
C LEU A 73 7.79 1.12 4.38
N VAL A 74 7.05 0.18 4.92
CA VAL A 74 6.04 -0.60 4.19
C VAL A 74 4.66 -0.33 4.80
N PHE A 75 3.78 0.26 4.02
CA PHE A 75 2.36 0.35 4.37
C PHE A 75 1.63 -0.87 3.84
N VAL A 76 0.97 -1.59 4.71
CA VAL A 76 0.19 -2.78 4.35
C VAL A 76 -1.29 -2.39 4.32
N VAL A 77 -1.84 -2.29 3.12
CA VAL A 77 -3.19 -1.80 2.87
C VAL A 77 -3.99 -2.89 2.16
N VAL A 78 -4.30 -3.94 2.90
CA VAL A 78 -5.06 -5.08 2.41
C VAL A 78 -6.26 -5.32 3.30
N GLN A 79 -7.26 -5.99 2.76
CA GLN A 79 -8.43 -6.38 3.56
C GLN A 79 -8.03 -7.44 4.59
N ALA A 80 -8.75 -7.47 5.73
CA ALA A 80 -8.46 -8.40 6.81
C ALA A 80 -8.44 -9.87 6.36
N GLY A 81 -9.31 -10.24 5.43
CA GLY A 81 -9.35 -11.60 4.87
C GLY A 81 -8.13 -11.99 4.04
N GLN A 82 -7.39 -11.00 3.52
CA GLN A 82 -6.17 -11.24 2.74
C GLN A 82 -4.93 -11.31 3.61
N LEU A 83 -5.02 -10.82 4.83
CA LEU A 83 -3.87 -10.68 5.72
C LEU A 83 -3.15 -12.00 6.02
N PRO A 84 -3.83 -13.14 6.27
CA PRO A 84 -3.15 -14.40 6.50
C PRO A 84 -2.21 -14.84 5.36
N ASP A 85 -2.57 -14.53 4.11
CA ASP A 85 -1.76 -14.87 2.95
C ASP A 85 -0.56 -13.93 2.78
N VAL A 86 -0.70 -12.70 3.25
CA VAL A 86 0.32 -11.64 3.10
C VAL A 86 1.35 -11.69 4.23
N LEU A 87 0.97 -12.04 5.43
CA LEU A 87 1.84 -12.03 6.61
C LEU A 87 3.14 -12.82 6.43
N PRO A 88 3.15 -14.04 5.86
CA PRO A 88 4.41 -14.77 5.64
C PRO A 88 5.38 -14.02 4.73
N VAL A 89 4.86 -13.34 3.71
CA VAL A 89 5.67 -12.54 2.79
C VAL A 89 6.30 -11.35 3.52
N LEU A 90 5.53 -10.67 4.34
CA LEU A 90 6.01 -9.53 5.13
C LEU A 90 7.04 -9.96 6.17
N LYS A 91 6.78 -11.08 6.85
CA LYS A 91 7.69 -11.60 7.87
C LYS A 91 9.05 -11.96 7.27
N ALA A 92 9.08 -12.53 6.08
CA ALA A 92 10.32 -12.92 5.40
C ALA A 92 11.10 -11.72 4.84
N ASN A 93 10.44 -10.57 4.65
CA ASN A 93 11.05 -9.40 4.06
C ASN A 93 11.94 -8.65 5.06
N LYS A 94 13.05 -8.11 4.59
CA LYS A 94 14.05 -7.46 5.45
C LYS A 94 13.79 -5.98 5.75
N SER A 95 12.72 -5.39 5.22
CA SER A 95 12.32 -4.02 5.58
C SER A 95 12.08 -3.90 7.08
N GLN A 96 12.37 -2.74 7.67
CA GLN A 96 12.35 -2.60 9.12
C GLN A 96 10.99 -2.20 9.68
N TYR A 97 10.30 -1.26 9.01
CA TYR A 97 9.09 -0.65 9.56
C TYR A 97 7.88 -1.03 8.72
N PHE A 98 6.84 -1.51 9.41
CA PHE A 98 5.57 -1.90 8.81
C PHE A 98 4.43 -1.14 9.47
N VAL A 99 3.57 -0.54 8.67
CA VAL A 99 2.35 0.11 9.13
C VAL A 99 1.16 -0.61 8.51
N PHE A 100 0.37 -1.28 9.34
CA PHE A 100 -0.85 -1.94 8.90
C PHE A 100 -1.99 -0.94 8.93
N VAL A 101 -2.55 -0.66 7.76
CA VAL A 101 -3.60 0.35 7.58
C VAL A 101 -4.94 -0.34 7.37
N GLY A 102 -5.93 0.09 8.13
CA GLY A 102 -7.28 -0.43 8.05
C GLY A 102 -7.86 -0.76 9.40
N ASN A 103 -8.99 -1.44 9.42
CA ASN A 103 -9.60 -1.93 10.65
C ASN A 103 -8.89 -3.21 11.06
N ASN A 104 -8.13 -3.16 12.15
CA ASN A 104 -7.22 -4.24 12.57
C ASN A 104 -7.72 -4.93 13.85
N PRO A 105 -8.79 -5.75 13.79
CA PRO A 105 -9.28 -6.46 14.98
C PRO A 105 -8.30 -7.52 15.49
N GLN A 106 -7.34 -7.92 14.66
CA GLN A 106 -6.35 -8.96 14.97
C GLN A 106 -4.93 -8.41 15.15
N ALA A 107 -4.80 -7.17 15.60
CA ALA A 107 -3.50 -6.54 15.78
C ALA A 107 -2.55 -7.35 16.65
N LYS A 108 -3.05 -7.95 17.73
CA LYS A 108 -2.25 -8.78 18.63
C LYS A 108 -1.68 -10.01 17.90
N GLN A 109 -2.50 -10.70 17.11
CA GLN A 109 -2.07 -11.86 16.33
C GLN A 109 -1.03 -11.47 15.28
N VAL A 110 -1.18 -10.32 14.66
CA VAL A 110 -0.20 -9.79 13.69
C VAL A 110 1.15 -9.57 14.37
N LEU A 111 1.17 -8.92 15.52
CA LEU A 111 2.39 -8.68 16.28
C LEU A 111 3.08 -9.99 16.66
N GLU A 112 2.32 -10.97 17.14
CA GLU A 112 2.85 -12.28 17.52
C GLU A 112 3.43 -13.03 16.31
N PHE A 113 2.75 -12.99 15.18
CA PHE A 113 3.22 -13.66 13.97
C PHE A 113 4.50 -13.03 13.42
N MET A 114 4.55 -11.70 13.35
CA MET A 114 5.68 -10.97 12.76
C MET A 114 6.97 -11.15 13.53
N GLN A 115 6.89 -11.35 14.86
CA GLN A 115 8.04 -11.56 15.74
C GLN A 115 9.11 -10.47 15.56
N ARG A 116 8.66 -9.22 15.46
CA ARG A 116 9.53 -8.06 15.34
C ARG A 116 9.34 -7.17 16.56
N PRO A 117 10.33 -6.30 16.88
CA PRO A 117 10.17 -5.34 17.98
C PRO A 117 8.90 -4.50 17.76
N ALA A 118 8.15 -4.25 18.84
CA ALA A 118 6.88 -3.54 18.79
C ALA A 118 7.02 -2.12 18.23
N ASP A 119 8.18 -1.49 18.41
CA ASP A 119 8.47 -0.16 17.87
C ASP A 119 8.70 -0.15 16.34
N LYS A 120 8.76 -1.31 15.70
CA LYS A 120 8.91 -1.46 14.25
C LYS A 120 7.59 -1.72 13.54
N ILE A 121 6.50 -1.87 14.27
CA ILE A 121 5.17 -2.13 13.70
C ILE A 121 4.19 -1.12 14.28
N ALA A 122 3.39 -0.52 13.40
CA ALA A 122 2.32 0.38 13.77
C ALA A 122 1.02 -0.04 13.10
N PHE A 123 -0.08 0.37 13.68
CA PHE A 123 -1.42 0.17 13.13
C PHE A 123 -2.07 1.53 12.93
N GLY A 124 -2.65 1.73 11.75
CA GLY A 124 -3.27 2.99 11.40
C GLY A 124 -4.65 2.79 10.80
N PHE A 125 -5.41 3.86 10.78
CA PHE A 125 -6.72 3.91 10.15
C PHE A 125 -6.76 5.06 9.15
N GLN A 126 -7.31 4.79 7.98
CA GLN A 126 -7.45 5.80 6.93
C GLN A 126 -8.91 6.15 6.76
N GLY A 127 -9.23 7.42 6.98
CA GLY A 127 -10.59 7.94 6.89
C GLY A 127 -10.99 8.33 5.47
N THR A 128 -10.66 7.50 4.48
CA THR A 128 -10.95 7.73 3.08
C THR A 128 -11.92 6.68 2.57
N ALA A 129 -12.84 7.08 1.71
CA ALA A 129 -13.77 6.17 1.04
C ALA A 129 -13.75 6.42 -0.46
N GLY A 130 -14.03 5.37 -1.22
CA GLY A 130 -14.07 5.46 -2.66
C GLY A 130 -14.28 4.10 -3.29
N ARG A 131 -14.15 4.03 -4.60
CA ARG A 131 -14.26 2.78 -5.34
C ARG A 131 -13.25 2.72 -6.48
N ARG A 132 -12.91 1.51 -6.86
CA ARG A 132 -12.07 1.26 -8.03
C ARG A 132 -12.96 1.06 -9.25
N GLU A 133 -12.70 1.86 -10.26
CA GLU A 133 -13.27 1.69 -11.60
C GLU A 133 -12.30 0.94 -12.50
N HIS A 134 -12.65 0.79 -13.78
CA HIS A 134 -11.84 0.00 -14.72
C HIS A 134 -10.39 0.49 -14.81
N ASP A 135 -10.17 1.79 -14.87
CA ASP A 135 -8.85 2.39 -15.10
C ASP A 135 -8.47 3.48 -14.10
N HIS A 136 -9.28 3.70 -13.07
CA HIS A 136 -9.03 4.75 -12.09
C HIS A 136 -9.70 4.46 -10.74
N VAL A 137 -9.34 5.26 -9.76
CA VAL A 137 -9.96 5.29 -8.43
C VAL A 137 -10.80 6.55 -8.32
N VAL A 138 -11.96 6.40 -7.71
CA VAL A 138 -12.86 7.54 -7.45
C VAL A 138 -12.90 7.86 -5.98
#